data_921212522df9ec66b525572bda31a186
#
_entry.id   921212522df9ec66b525572bda31a186
#
_cell.length_a   1.000
_cell.length_b   1.000
_cell.length_c   1.000
_cell.angle_alpha   90.00
_cell.angle_beta   90.00
_cell.angle_gamma   90.00
#
_symmetry.space_group_name_H-M   'P 1'
#
loop_
_entity.id
_entity.type
_entity.pdbx_description
1 polymer ?
#
loop_
_entity_poly.entity_id
_entity_poly.type
_entity_poly.pdbx_seq_one_letter_code
_entity_poly.pdbx_strand_id
1 'polypeptide(L)'
;MVHFSAVLFVCIFVVIPSETLLSLAALPALGSVTGLIYSARIWVQLFVRRSFDVDVVDRLFYALIPLAGYLLALASAVVLFMQYPWSLELLAAALITLLLSGIRNAWDMTIWIVIRTPVPDADRPPLAAQA
;
A
#
# COMPACT_ATOMS: atom_id res chain seq x y z
N MET A 1 3.77 4.42 -2.35
CA MET A 1 5.10 3.73 -2.47
C MET A 1 5.35 2.75 -1.32
N VAL A 2 5.07 3.10 -0.06
CA VAL A 2 5.39 2.28 1.14
C VAL A 2 4.85 0.84 1.05
N HIS A 3 3.59 0.64 0.62
CA HIS A 3 2.98 -0.69 0.51
C HIS A 3 3.69 -1.59 -0.51
N PHE A 4 4.06 -1.01 -1.67
CA PHE A 4 4.77 -1.74 -2.71
C PHE A 4 6.16 -2.20 -2.26
N SER A 5 6.91 -1.31 -1.59
CA SER A 5 8.23 -1.65 -1.04
C SER A 5 8.13 -2.73 0.05
N ALA A 6 7.10 -2.66 0.90
CA ALA A 6 6.86 -3.66 1.94
C ALA A 6 6.56 -5.04 1.34
N VAL A 7 5.72 -5.11 0.30
CA VAL A 7 5.42 -6.37 -0.42
C VAL A 7 6.67 -6.95 -1.04
N LEU A 8 7.45 -6.15 -1.79
CA LEU A 8 8.68 -6.59 -2.42
C LEU A 8 9.67 -7.14 -1.38
N PHE A 9 9.85 -6.43 -0.27
CA PHE A 9 10.75 -6.87 0.81
C PHE A 9 10.34 -8.24 1.35
N VAL A 10 9.06 -8.44 1.66
CA VAL A 10 8.56 -9.73 2.16
C VAL A 10 8.71 -10.83 1.11
N CYS A 11 8.39 -10.56 -0.16
CA CYS A 11 8.54 -11.54 -1.24
C CYS A 11 9.99 -11.99 -1.43
N ILE A 12 10.95 -11.05 -1.45
CA ILE A 12 12.38 -11.37 -1.56
C ILE A 12 12.81 -12.22 -0.37
N PHE A 13 12.37 -11.86 0.83
CA PHE A 13 12.75 -12.56 2.04
C PHE A 13 12.21 -13.99 2.09
N VAL A 14 10.95 -14.21 1.72
CA VAL A 14 10.33 -15.56 1.70
C VAL A 14 11.02 -16.50 0.70
N VAL A 15 11.67 -15.96 -0.34
CA VAL A 15 12.39 -16.77 -1.35
C VAL A 15 13.77 -17.23 -0.87
N ILE A 16 14.33 -16.68 0.22
CA ILE A 16 15.64 -17.09 0.74
C ILE A 16 15.53 -18.49 1.39
N PRO A 17 16.25 -19.51 0.88
CA PRO A 17 16.03 -20.90 1.30
C PRO A 17 16.66 -21.24 2.67
N SER A 18 17.42 -20.33 3.27
CA SER A 18 18.13 -20.55 4.54
C SER A 18 17.37 -20.05 5.77
N GLU A 19 16.12 -19.61 5.60
CA GLU A 19 15.37 -18.97 6.66
C GLU A 19 14.84 -19.97 7.69
N THR A 20 14.93 -19.58 8.96
CA THR A 20 14.29 -20.33 10.04
C THR A 20 12.80 -19.95 10.11
N LEU A 21 11.96 -20.87 10.63
CA LEU A 21 10.54 -20.59 10.85
C LEU A 21 10.31 -19.32 11.67
N LEU A 22 11.19 -19.05 12.63
CA LEU A 22 11.12 -17.89 13.50
C LEU A 22 11.37 -16.59 12.70
N SER A 23 12.39 -16.54 11.85
CA SER A 23 12.67 -15.37 11.01
C SER A 23 11.60 -15.16 9.97
N LEU A 24 11.08 -16.25 9.37
CA LEU A 24 10.00 -16.22 8.40
C LEU A 24 8.69 -15.64 8.98
N ALA A 25 8.42 -15.86 10.27
CA ALA A 25 7.26 -15.30 10.95
C ALA A 25 7.53 -13.89 11.52
N ALA A 26 8.73 -13.65 12.06
CA ALA A 26 9.06 -12.39 12.73
C ALA A 26 9.10 -11.18 11.79
N LEU A 27 9.66 -11.34 10.58
CA LEU A 27 9.78 -10.23 9.63
C LEU A 27 8.43 -9.74 9.09
N PRO A 28 7.51 -10.60 8.61
CA PRO A 28 6.17 -10.17 8.28
C PRO A 28 5.43 -9.55 9.47
N ALA A 29 5.63 -10.08 10.69
CA ALA A 29 5.02 -9.51 11.90
C ALA A 29 5.51 -8.07 12.16
N LEU A 30 6.82 -7.83 12.15
CA LEU A 30 7.39 -6.49 12.35
C LEU A 30 6.96 -5.51 11.25
N GLY A 31 7.01 -5.95 9.99
CA GLY A 31 6.54 -5.17 8.85
C GLY A 31 5.06 -4.81 8.97
N SER A 32 4.23 -5.77 9.40
CA SER A 32 2.80 -5.57 9.59
C SER A 32 2.50 -4.58 10.71
N VAL A 33 3.17 -4.69 11.85
CA VAL A 33 3.00 -3.74 12.96
C VAL A 33 3.36 -2.32 12.53
N THR A 34 4.49 -2.15 11.83
CA THR A 34 4.90 -0.85 11.30
C THR A 34 3.88 -0.30 10.29
N GLY A 35 3.41 -1.16 9.38
CA GLY A 35 2.39 -0.82 8.39
C GLY A 35 1.04 -0.48 9.02
N LEU A 36 0.63 -1.18 10.09
CA LEU A 36 -0.59 -0.89 10.85
C LEU A 36 -0.52 0.49 11.52
N ILE A 37 0.60 0.82 12.16
CA ILE A 37 0.80 2.14 12.78
C ILE A 37 0.70 3.24 11.71
N TYR A 38 1.33 3.04 10.56
CA TYR A 38 1.28 3.98 9.45
C TYR A 38 -0.15 4.14 8.91
N SER A 39 -0.86 3.04 8.62
CA SER A 39 -2.22 3.04 8.10
C SER A 39 -3.22 3.61 9.11
N ALA A 40 -3.06 3.32 10.41
CA ALA A 40 -3.88 3.88 11.47
C ALA A 40 -3.73 5.41 11.57
N ARG A 41 -2.51 5.94 11.40
CA ARG A 41 -2.30 7.40 11.35
C ARG A 41 -3.02 8.05 10.18
N ILE A 42 -2.96 7.43 8.99
CA ILE A 42 -3.68 7.91 7.80
C ILE A 42 -5.20 7.86 8.07
N TRP A 43 -5.69 6.77 8.64
CA TRP A 43 -7.10 6.65 9.03
C TRP A 43 -7.55 7.80 9.92
N VAL A 44 -6.81 8.07 11.01
CA VAL A 44 -7.12 9.17 11.93
C VAL A 44 -7.12 10.53 11.21
N GLN A 45 -6.17 10.78 10.33
CA GLN A 45 -6.10 12.03 9.57
C GLN A 45 -7.31 12.21 8.64
N LEU A 46 -7.70 11.17 7.93
CA LEU A 46 -8.77 11.21 6.92
C LEU A 46 -10.17 11.21 7.52
N PHE A 47 -10.39 10.43 8.57
CA PHE A 47 -11.73 10.22 9.13
C PHE A 47 -12.01 11.08 10.37
N VAL A 48 -11.03 11.25 11.27
CA VAL A 48 -11.22 11.95 12.54
C VAL A 48 -10.98 13.46 12.37
N ARG A 49 -9.89 13.83 11.69
CA ARG A 49 -9.52 15.24 11.52
C ARG A 49 -10.20 15.92 10.35
N ARG A 50 -10.84 15.16 9.44
CA ARG A 50 -11.48 15.67 8.22
C ARG A 50 -10.61 16.69 7.47
N SER A 51 -9.31 16.49 7.49
CA SER A 51 -8.33 17.47 6.99
C SER A 51 -8.37 17.67 5.47
N PHE A 52 -9.06 16.76 4.75
CA PHE A 52 -9.15 16.81 3.29
C PHE A 52 -10.57 16.46 2.84
N ASP A 53 -11.06 17.19 1.86
CA ASP A 53 -12.31 16.91 1.15
C ASP A 53 -12.04 15.82 0.09
N VAL A 54 -11.92 14.58 0.55
CA VAL A 54 -11.56 13.41 -0.27
C VAL A 54 -12.81 12.54 -0.42
N ASP A 55 -13.03 12.03 -1.63
CA ASP A 55 -14.15 11.15 -1.93
C ASP A 55 -14.13 9.87 -1.05
N VAL A 56 -15.30 9.33 -0.74
CA VAL A 56 -15.47 8.13 0.11
C VAL A 56 -14.70 6.93 -0.46
N VAL A 57 -14.69 6.78 -1.79
CA VAL A 57 -13.97 5.71 -2.48
C VAL A 57 -12.47 5.82 -2.25
N ASP A 58 -11.92 7.03 -2.34
CA ASP A 58 -10.49 7.25 -2.12
C ASP A 58 -10.11 7.02 -0.66
N ARG A 59 -10.95 7.43 0.30
CA ARG A 59 -10.73 7.12 1.73
C ARG A 59 -10.63 5.62 1.99
N LEU A 60 -11.48 4.83 1.31
CA LEU A 60 -11.48 3.38 1.42
C LEU A 60 -10.14 2.79 0.94
N PHE A 61 -9.69 3.17 -0.26
CA PHE A 61 -8.47 2.64 -0.86
C PHE A 61 -7.19 3.14 -0.19
N TYR A 62 -7.17 4.39 0.32
CA TYR A 62 -5.98 4.95 0.96
C TYR A 62 -5.80 4.52 2.42
N ALA A 63 -6.89 4.18 3.12
CA ALA A 63 -6.83 3.88 4.55
C ALA A 63 -7.31 2.47 4.90
N LEU A 64 -8.51 2.06 4.47
CA LEU A 64 -9.14 0.83 4.94
C LEU A 64 -8.51 -0.42 4.31
N ILE A 65 -8.27 -0.43 3.00
CA ILE A 65 -7.70 -1.59 2.30
C ILE A 65 -6.27 -1.87 2.75
N PRO A 66 -5.35 -0.87 2.85
CA PRO A 66 -4.03 -1.11 3.43
C PRO A 66 -4.08 -1.59 4.88
N LEU A 67 -4.98 -1.03 5.69
CA LEU A 67 -5.17 -1.47 7.07
C LEU A 67 -5.56 -2.95 7.15
N ALA A 68 -6.55 -3.37 6.34
CA ALA A 68 -6.96 -4.78 6.24
C ALA A 68 -5.82 -5.68 5.76
N GLY A 69 -5.04 -5.25 4.77
CA GLY A 69 -3.87 -5.97 4.27
C GLY A 69 -2.81 -6.22 5.34
N TYR A 70 -2.50 -5.20 6.14
CA TYR A 70 -1.54 -5.37 7.25
C TYR A 70 -2.10 -6.20 8.40
N LEU A 71 -3.41 -6.16 8.67
CA LEU A 71 -4.05 -7.06 9.65
C LEU A 71 -3.98 -8.52 9.19
N LEU A 72 -4.25 -8.78 7.90
CA LEU A 72 -4.11 -10.11 7.32
C LEU A 72 -2.66 -10.60 7.37
N ALA A 73 -1.68 -9.74 7.10
CA ALA A 73 -0.26 -10.07 7.17
C ALA A 73 0.18 -10.37 8.61
N LEU A 74 -0.32 -9.64 9.59
CA LEU A 74 -0.06 -9.93 11.00
C LEU A 74 -0.71 -11.26 11.42
N ALA A 75 -1.95 -11.51 11.02
CA ALA A 75 -2.63 -12.78 11.28
C ALA A 75 -1.87 -13.95 10.64
N SER A 76 -1.37 -13.79 9.39
CA SER A 76 -0.58 -14.82 8.73
C SER A 76 0.72 -15.14 9.48
N ALA A 77 1.39 -14.13 10.03
CA ALA A 77 2.60 -14.31 10.83
C ALA A 77 2.32 -15.11 12.12
N VAL A 78 1.20 -14.87 12.80
CA VAL A 78 0.78 -15.63 13.98
C VAL A 78 0.46 -17.07 13.61
N VAL A 79 -0.31 -17.28 12.54
CA VAL A 79 -0.70 -18.61 12.04
C VAL A 79 0.52 -19.39 11.56
N LEU A 80 1.50 -18.71 10.94
CA LEU A 80 2.78 -19.30 10.54
C LEU A 80 3.61 -19.75 11.77
N PHE A 81 3.65 -18.91 12.80
CA PHE A 81 4.32 -19.29 14.06
C PHE A 81 3.66 -20.50 14.73
N MET A 82 2.34 -20.65 14.58
CA MET A 82 1.58 -21.82 15.05
C MET A 82 1.71 -23.05 14.11
N GLN A 83 2.44 -22.91 12.99
CA GLN A 83 2.70 -23.99 12.00
C GLN A 83 1.44 -24.55 11.32
N TYR A 84 0.41 -23.73 11.15
CA TYR A 84 -0.76 -24.16 10.39
C TYR A 84 -0.46 -24.23 8.88
N PRO A 85 -0.98 -25.25 8.16
CA PRO A 85 -0.65 -25.50 6.75
C PRO A 85 -1.08 -24.37 5.80
N TRP A 86 -2.14 -23.63 6.12
CA TRP A 86 -2.69 -22.54 5.29
C TRP A 86 -2.10 -21.15 5.60
N SER A 87 -1.03 -21.09 6.39
CA SER A 87 -0.39 -19.82 6.78
C SER A 87 0.18 -19.03 5.60
N LEU A 88 0.76 -19.72 4.62
CA LEU A 88 1.35 -19.09 3.42
C LEU A 88 0.28 -18.57 2.45
N GLU A 89 -0.85 -19.27 2.35
CA GLU A 89 -1.99 -18.77 1.55
C GLU A 89 -2.54 -17.47 2.15
N LEU A 90 -2.64 -17.39 3.46
CA LEU A 90 -3.06 -16.17 4.15
C LEU A 90 -2.05 -15.02 3.94
N LEU A 91 -0.75 -15.34 3.99
CA LEU A 91 0.31 -14.37 3.67
C LEU A 91 0.19 -13.89 2.23
N ALA A 92 0.00 -14.79 1.28
CA ALA A 92 -0.18 -14.45 -0.13
C ALA A 92 -1.39 -13.53 -0.34
N ALA A 93 -2.53 -13.84 0.29
CA ALA A 93 -3.72 -12.98 0.24
C ALA A 93 -3.46 -11.57 0.80
N ALA A 94 -2.71 -11.46 1.90
CA ALA A 94 -2.30 -10.19 2.48
C ALA A 94 -1.41 -9.39 1.51
N LEU A 95 -0.40 -10.04 0.92
CA LEU A 95 0.53 -9.39 -0.02
C LEU A 95 -0.18 -8.92 -1.29
N ILE A 96 -1.09 -9.72 -1.84
CA ILE A 96 -1.91 -9.33 -2.99
C ILE A 96 -2.76 -8.09 -2.67
N THR A 97 -3.40 -8.07 -1.49
CA THR A 97 -4.21 -6.93 -1.04
C THR A 97 -3.38 -5.65 -0.95
N LEU A 98 -2.19 -5.73 -0.35
CA LEU A 98 -1.28 -4.59 -0.23
C LEU A 98 -0.71 -4.16 -1.59
N LEU A 99 -0.42 -5.11 -2.48
CA LEU A 99 0.07 -4.83 -3.83
C LEU A 99 -0.97 -4.08 -4.65
N LEU A 100 -2.23 -4.57 -4.67
CA LEU A 100 -3.32 -3.91 -5.39
C LEU A 100 -3.58 -2.49 -4.87
N SER A 101 -3.55 -2.31 -3.55
CA SER A 101 -3.64 -0.97 -2.94
C SER A 101 -2.47 -0.08 -3.35
N GLY A 102 -1.25 -0.62 -3.37
CA GLY A 102 -0.06 0.11 -3.78
C GLY A 102 -0.09 0.55 -5.25
N ILE A 103 -0.53 -0.34 -6.15
CA ILE A 103 -0.69 -0.05 -7.59
C ILE A 103 -1.72 1.05 -7.80
N ARG A 104 -2.89 0.94 -7.17
CA ARG A 104 -3.92 1.98 -7.28
C ARG A 104 -3.42 3.33 -6.79
N ASN A 105 -2.80 3.39 -5.62
CA ASN A 105 -2.26 4.63 -5.08
C ASN A 105 -1.17 5.25 -5.98
N ALA A 106 -0.34 4.43 -6.63
CA ALA A 106 0.65 4.90 -7.59
C ALA A 106 0.00 5.47 -8.85
N TRP A 107 -1.07 4.82 -9.33
CA TRP A 107 -1.83 5.27 -10.49
C TRP A 107 -2.51 6.62 -10.24
N ASP A 108 -3.20 6.76 -9.11
CA ASP A 108 -3.87 8.01 -8.72
C ASP A 108 -2.88 9.18 -8.63
N MET A 109 -1.68 8.93 -8.06
CA MET A 109 -0.60 9.92 -7.98
C MET A 109 -0.11 10.34 -9.38
N THR A 110 0.03 9.38 -10.30
CA THR A 110 0.47 9.64 -11.68
C THR A 110 -0.55 10.50 -12.42
N ILE A 111 -1.83 10.17 -12.31
CA ILE A 111 -2.91 10.98 -12.91
C ILE A 111 -2.90 12.39 -12.35
N TRP A 112 -2.77 12.53 -11.02
CA TRP A 112 -2.74 13.83 -10.36
C TRP A 112 -1.58 14.70 -10.86
N ILE A 113 -0.39 14.14 -11.03
CA ILE A 113 0.79 14.85 -11.55
C ILE A 113 0.54 15.29 -12.99
N VAL A 114 0.05 14.41 -13.85
CA VAL A 114 -0.19 14.70 -15.27
C VAL A 114 -1.22 15.82 -15.45
N ILE A 115 -2.31 15.78 -14.69
CA ILE A 115 -3.37 16.81 -14.79
C ILE A 115 -2.89 18.18 -14.29
N ARG A 116 -2.00 18.23 -13.29
CA ARG A 116 -1.54 19.48 -12.68
C ARG A 116 -0.25 20.03 -13.25
N THR A 117 0.45 19.28 -14.12
CA THR A 117 1.64 19.80 -14.80
C THR A 117 1.21 20.81 -15.86
N PRO A 118 1.57 22.10 -15.76
CA PRO A 118 1.24 23.10 -16.77
C PRO A 118 1.88 22.70 -18.11
N VAL A 119 1.11 22.81 -19.20
CA VAL A 119 1.70 22.67 -20.55
C VAL A 119 2.70 23.82 -20.74
N PRO A 120 3.95 23.54 -21.15
CA PRO A 120 4.93 24.57 -21.43
C PRO A 120 4.37 25.60 -22.43
N ASP A 121 4.60 26.91 -22.20
CA ASP A 121 4.08 27.97 -23.06
C ASP A 121 4.57 27.86 -24.53
N ALA A 122 5.66 27.12 -24.77
CA ALA A 122 6.17 26.85 -26.11
C ALA A 122 5.20 26.10 -27.04
N ASP A 123 4.25 25.34 -26.46
CA ASP A 123 3.27 24.55 -27.21
C ASP A 123 1.92 25.29 -27.37
N ARG A 124 1.79 26.51 -26.85
CA ARG A 124 0.60 27.33 -27.07
C ARG A 124 0.64 27.95 -28.48
N PRO A 125 -0.41 27.73 -29.30
CA PRO A 125 -0.51 28.44 -30.57
C PRO A 125 -0.50 29.93 -30.33
N PRO A 126 0.18 30.76 -31.19
CA PRO A 126 0.21 32.19 -31.07
C PRO A 126 -1.20 32.77 -31.01
N LEU A 127 -1.42 33.71 -30.11
CA LEU A 127 -2.73 34.38 -29.94
C LEU A 127 -3.31 34.95 -31.26
N ALA A 128 -2.43 35.26 -32.24
CA ALA A 128 -2.82 35.75 -33.56
C ALA A 128 -3.57 34.73 -34.44
N ALA A 129 -3.54 33.43 -34.06
CA ALA A 129 -4.26 32.39 -34.79
C ALA A 129 -5.69 32.15 -34.27
N GLN A 130 -6.13 32.92 -33.27
CA GLN A 130 -7.46 32.81 -32.63
C GLN A 130 -8.39 34.01 -32.96
N ALA A 131 -7.98 34.93 -33.82
CA ALA A 131 -8.78 36.12 -34.24
C ALA A 131 -9.60 35.87 -35.53
#